data_289c43fef927b2c59da97db1b780f737
#
_entry.id   289c43fef927b2c59da97db1b780f737
#
_cell.length_a   1.000
_cell.length_b   1.000
_cell.length_c   1.000
_cell.angle_alpha   90.00
_cell.angle_beta   90.00
_cell.angle_gamma   90.00
#
_symmetry.space_group_name_H-M   'P 1'
#
loop_
_entity.id
_entity.type
_entity.pdbx_description
1 polymer ?
#
loop_
_entity_poly.entity_id
_entity_poly.type
_entity_poly.pdbx_seq_one_letter_code
_entity_poly.pdbx_strand_id
1 'polypeptide(L)'
;PEMVQTTAKRPIILALAKYFDRHQLGTTRLAEESLADLSPGQVRFRVERFAVTSNTVTYAVTGDVLGYWDFFPAAEPGWGRVPAMGWAEVVASNHPDVATGARYYGWFPMSRYVDMTVKPTADGLRDEGPHRAAHAPVYRAYVRTDRDPYYQPGEDAEDRHALLRGLFITGFLAEDFFADNDYFGAARVLVLSASSKTALGFAHCADARTGIEVIGVTSTANHAFTHAIGCYDEVICYEDIATVPSQAPIVSIDMSGNGAILARVHTHFGAQLRHSMAIGRSHHD
;
A
#
# COMPACT_ATOMS: atom_id res chain seq x y z
N PRO A 1 54.86 -30.80 -0.56
CA PRO A 1 53.52 -31.12 -0.97
C PRO A 1 52.61 -29.93 -0.66
N GLU A 2 52.34 -29.14 -1.68
CA GLU A 2 51.36 -28.05 -1.60
C GLU A 2 49.96 -28.64 -1.42
N MET A 3 49.31 -28.27 -0.32
CA MET A 3 47.92 -28.56 -0.16
C MET A 3 47.11 -27.65 -1.09
N VAL A 4 46.56 -28.24 -2.16
CA VAL A 4 45.54 -27.60 -3.00
C VAL A 4 44.29 -27.47 -2.13
N GLN A 5 44.02 -26.25 -1.64
CA GLN A 5 42.73 -25.92 -1.03
C GLN A 5 41.68 -25.94 -2.14
N THR A 6 40.94 -27.02 -2.21
CA THR A 6 39.71 -27.08 -3.03
C THR A 6 38.68 -26.19 -2.39
N THR A 7 38.53 -24.97 -2.85
CA THR A 7 37.39 -24.12 -2.50
C THR A 7 36.14 -24.78 -3.04
N ALA A 8 35.40 -25.44 -2.12
CA ALA A 8 34.07 -25.98 -2.44
C ALA A 8 33.21 -24.81 -2.93
N LYS A 9 32.80 -24.84 -4.22
CA LYS A 9 31.81 -23.89 -4.74
C LYS A 9 30.55 -24.01 -3.87
N ARG A 10 30.18 -22.92 -3.15
CA ARG A 10 28.93 -22.88 -2.43
C ARG A 10 27.78 -23.10 -3.43
N PRO A 11 26.72 -23.82 -3.06
CA PRO A 11 25.59 -24.04 -3.93
C PRO A 11 24.97 -22.68 -4.31
N ILE A 12 24.72 -22.46 -5.59
CA ILE A 12 23.98 -21.30 -6.08
C ILE A 12 22.54 -21.46 -5.58
N ILE A 13 22.09 -20.52 -4.76
CA ILE A 13 20.69 -20.48 -4.32
C ILE A 13 19.92 -19.73 -5.40
N LEU A 14 18.95 -20.41 -6.03
CA LEU A 14 18.05 -19.79 -7.00
C LEU A 14 16.80 -19.28 -6.25
N ALA A 15 16.41 -18.05 -6.55
CA ALA A 15 15.19 -17.43 -6.06
C ALA A 15 14.19 -17.27 -7.21
N LEU A 16 12.94 -17.63 -6.97
CA LEU A 16 11.85 -17.31 -7.90
C LEU A 16 11.35 -15.90 -7.62
N ALA A 17 11.24 -15.10 -8.68
CA ALA A 17 10.70 -13.75 -8.66
C ALA A 17 9.62 -13.59 -9.72
N LYS A 18 8.53 -12.88 -9.37
CA LYS A 18 7.49 -12.51 -10.33
C LYS A 18 7.89 -11.22 -11.03
N TYR A 19 8.06 -11.30 -12.35
CA TYR A 19 8.39 -10.18 -13.22
C TYR A 19 7.16 -9.73 -13.98
N PHE A 20 7.03 -8.41 -14.15
CA PHE A 20 6.00 -7.73 -14.92
C PHE A 20 6.66 -6.95 -16.05
N ASP A 21 6.15 -7.06 -17.27
CA ASP A 21 6.57 -6.21 -18.38
C ASP A 21 6.09 -4.78 -18.09
N ARG A 22 7.02 -3.81 -18.03
CA ARG A 22 6.71 -2.42 -17.66
C ARG A 22 5.86 -1.69 -18.70
N HIS A 23 5.86 -2.16 -19.94
CA HIS A 23 5.10 -1.57 -21.06
C HIS A 23 3.81 -2.33 -21.34
N GLN A 24 3.71 -3.60 -20.88
CA GLN A 24 2.53 -4.45 -21.06
C GLN A 24 2.24 -5.21 -19.77
N LEU A 25 1.67 -4.52 -18.78
CA LEU A 25 1.51 -5.01 -17.40
C LEU A 25 0.76 -6.34 -17.26
N GLY A 26 -0.09 -6.70 -18.24
CA GLY A 26 -0.72 -8.02 -18.30
C GLY A 26 0.25 -9.17 -18.63
N THR A 27 1.41 -8.85 -19.20
CA THR A 27 2.47 -9.82 -19.51
C THR A 27 3.35 -10.03 -18.28
N THR A 28 3.34 -11.24 -17.77
CA THR A 28 4.10 -11.59 -16.56
C THR A 28 4.81 -12.91 -16.72
N ARG A 29 5.90 -13.10 -16.00
CA ARG A 29 6.62 -14.37 -15.91
C ARG A 29 7.21 -14.64 -14.55
N LEU A 30 7.55 -15.89 -14.27
CA LEU A 30 8.46 -16.24 -13.18
C LEU A 30 9.89 -16.23 -13.72
N ALA A 31 10.78 -15.55 -13.01
CA ALA A 31 12.20 -15.51 -13.31
C ALA A 31 12.99 -16.17 -12.18
N GLU A 32 14.07 -16.85 -12.52
CA GLU A 32 15.04 -17.37 -11.57
C GLU A 32 16.17 -16.35 -11.40
N GLU A 33 16.41 -15.93 -10.17
CA GLU A 33 17.50 -15.02 -9.82
C GLU A 33 18.56 -15.77 -8.99
N SER A 34 19.81 -15.63 -9.37
CA SER A 34 20.92 -16.15 -8.56
C SER A 34 21.19 -15.22 -7.39
N LEU A 35 21.20 -15.77 -6.18
CA LEU A 35 21.52 -15.02 -4.98
C LEU A 35 23.03 -15.02 -4.75
N ALA A 36 23.64 -13.83 -4.72
CA ALA A 36 25.05 -13.63 -4.38
C ALA A 36 25.29 -13.76 -2.87
N ASP A 37 26.56 -13.82 -2.46
CA ASP A 37 26.92 -13.66 -1.06
C ASP A 37 26.55 -12.24 -0.59
N LEU A 38 26.06 -12.13 0.64
CA LEU A 38 25.66 -10.85 1.22
C LEU A 38 26.88 -9.95 1.46
N SER A 39 26.82 -8.71 0.99
CA SER A 39 27.77 -7.67 1.31
C SER A 39 27.62 -7.20 2.78
N PRO A 40 28.63 -6.53 3.37
CA PRO A 40 28.50 -5.95 4.71
C PRO A 40 27.27 -5.02 4.82
N GLY A 41 26.50 -5.16 5.89
CA GLY A 41 25.26 -4.41 6.13
C GLY A 41 24.02 -4.93 5.39
N GLN A 42 24.17 -6.00 4.60
CA GLN A 42 23.04 -6.64 3.95
C GLN A 42 22.43 -7.77 4.76
N VAL A 43 21.12 -7.92 4.57
CA VAL A 43 20.34 -9.06 5.08
C VAL A 43 19.52 -9.67 3.95
N ARG A 44 19.30 -10.98 4.03
CA ARG A 44 18.43 -11.72 3.11
C ARG A 44 17.14 -12.05 3.80
N PHE A 45 16.07 -11.58 3.23
CA PHE A 45 14.72 -11.94 3.63
C PHE A 45 14.19 -13.09 2.78
N ARG A 46 13.49 -14.02 3.43
CA ARG A 46 12.56 -14.94 2.79
C ARG A 46 11.17 -14.35 2.93
N VAL A 47 10.56 -13.97 1.80
CA VAL A 47 9.18 -13.48 1.78
C VAL A 47 8.25 -14.65 2.03
N GLU A 48 7.42 -14.56 3.04
CA GLU A 48 6.52 -15.63 3.48
C GLU A 48 5.11 -15.41 2.94
N ARG A 49 4.66 -14.15 2.96
CA ARG A 49 3.28 -13.78 2.64
C ARG A 49 3.23 -12.33 2.20
N PHE A 50 2.39 -12.02 1.22
CA PHE A 50 2.12 -10.65 0.80
C PHE A 50 0.67 -10.50 0.33
N ALA A 51 0.13 -9.28 0.42
CA ALA A 51 -1.22 -8.96 -0.02
C ALA A 51 -1.22 -8.40 -1.43
N VAL A 52 -2.10 -8.92 -2.29
CA VAL A 52 -2.38 -8.37 -3.62
C VAL A 52 -3.74 -7.66 -3.55
N THR A 53 -3.74 -6.37 -3.84
CA THR A 53 -4.94 -5.54 -3.82
C THR A 53 -5.02 -4.73 -5.12
N SER A 54 -6.11 -3.98 -5.32
CA SER A 54 -6.20 -3.03 -6.45
C SER A 54 -5.06 -2.01 -6.45
N ASN A 55 -4.54 -1.63 -5.27
CA ASN A 55 -3.38 -0.74 -5.17
C ASN A 55 -2.10 -1.35 -5.77
N THR A 56 -1.98 -2.68 -5.77
CA THR A 56 -0.85 -3.36 -6.41
C THR A 56 -0.80 -3.06 -7.92
N VAL A 57 -1.97 -2.97 -8.56
CA VAL A 57 -2.09 -2.55 -9.97
C VAL A 57 -1.67 -1.09 -10.12
N THR A 58 -2.10 -0.21 -9.21
CA THR A 58 -1.71 1.20 -9.20
C THR A 58 -0.19 1.36 -9.10
N TYR A 59 0.49 0.58 -8.28
CA TYR A 59 1.97 0.61 -8.19
C TYR A 59 2.64 0.23 -9.50
N ALA A 60 2.10 -0.73 -10.23
CA ALA A 60 2.60 -1.08 -11.55
C ALA A 60 2.37 0.03 -12.57
N VAL A 61 1.13 0.56 -12.65
CA VAL A 61 0.73 1.60 -13.63
C VAL A 61 1.49 2.92 -13.40
N THR A 62 1.68 3.30 -12.15
CA THR A 62 2.37 4.55 -11.78
C THR A 62 3.85 4.36 -11.49
N GLY A 63 4.38 3.18 -11.77
CA GLY A 63 5.72 2.76 -11.39
C GLY A 63 6.84 3.67 -11.90
N ASP A 64 6.73 4.18 -13.13
CA ASP A 64 7.70 5.13 -13.69
C ASP A 64 7.53 6.54 -13.13
N VAL A 65 6.29 6.98 -12.88
CA VAL A 65 6.00 8.35 -12.43
C VAL A 65 6.28 8.53 -10.94
N LEU A 66 5.95 7.51 -10.13
CA LEU A 66 6.09 7.55 -8.66
C LEU A 66 7.27 6.72 -8.15
N GLY A 67 8.07 6.14 -9.04
CA GLY A 67 9.28 5.41 -8.71
C GLY A 67 9.05 4.02 -8.07
N TYR A 68 7.86 3.43 -8.20
CA TYR A 68 7.61 2.11 -7.60
C TYR A 68 8.44 0.98 -8.22
N TRP A 69 8.87 1.10 -9.49
CA TRP A 69 9.78 0.14 -10.11
C TRP A 69 11.17 0.13 -9.46
N ASP A 70 11.56 1.24 -8.84
CA ASP A 70 12.85 1.37 -8.16
C ASP A 70 12.83 0.78 -6.75
N PHE A 71 11.65 0.33 -6.23
CA PHE A 71 11.61 -0.34 -4.94
C PHE A 71 12.45 -1.62 -4.95
N PHE A 72 12.29 -2.41 -5.98
CA PHE A 72 13.00 -3.68 -6.16
C PHE A 72 13.37 -3.84 -7.64
N PRO A 73 14.47 -3.23 -8.13
CA PRO A 73 14.84 -3.30 -9.52
C PRO A 73 14.97 -4.75 -10.02
N ALA A 74 14.41 -5.05 -11.18
CA ALA A 74 14.60 -6.34 -11.83
C ALA A 74 15.98 -6.40 -12.48
N ALA A 75 16.58 -7.59 -12.58
CA ALA A 75 17.88 -7.78 -13.22
C ALA A 75 17.84 -7.52 -14.74
N GLU A 76 16.68 -7.62 -15.37
CA GLU A 76 16.51 -7.50 -16.81
C GLU A 76 15.84 -6.18 -17.20
N PRO A 77 16.39 -5.44 -18.18
CA PRO A 77 15.77 -4.23 -18.71
C PRO A 77 14.35 -4.48 -19.25
N GLY A 78 13.45 -3.50 -19.05
CA GLY A 78 12.06 -3.58 -19.49
C GLY A 78 11.14 -4.38 -18.56
N TRP A 79 11.72 -5.10 -17.59
CA TRP A 79 10.97 -5.83 -16.57
C TRP A 79 11.00 -5.10 -15.23
N GLY A 80 9.98 -5.31 -14.41
CA GLY A 80 9.85 -4.74 -13.07
C GLY A 80 9.36 -5.75 -12.05
N ARG A 81 9.61 -5.47 -10.79
CA ARG A 81 9.04 -6.22 -9.65
C ARG A 81 8.10 -5.30 -8.89
N VAL A 82 6.83 -5.65 -8.90
CA VAL A 82 5.81 -4.87 -8.19
C VAL A 82 5.96 -5.07 -6.69
N PRO A 83 6.05 -3.99 -5.89
CA PRO A 83 6.07 -4.10 -4.44
C PRO A 83 4.70 -4.47 -3.88
N ALA A 84 4.71 -5.25 -2.80
CA ALA A 84 3.51 -5.62 -2.05
C ALA A 84 3.79 -5.55 -0.56
N MET A 85 2.79 -5.21 0.24
CA MET A 85 2.90 -5.25 1.70
C MET A 85 2.76 -6.69 2.18
N GLY A 86 3.62 -7.09 3.11
CA GLY A 86 3.64 -8.46 3.58
C GLY A 86 4.64 -8.72 4.69
N TRP A 87 4.90 -10.00 4.89
CA TRP A 87 5.73 -10.54 5.95
C TRP A 87 6.94 -11.25 5.38
N ALA A 88 8.08 -11.06 6.00
CA ALA A 88 9.30 -11.79 5.66
C ALA A 88 10.17 -12.05 6.89
N GLU A 89 10.91 -13.14 6.83
CA GLU A 89 11.89 -13.57 7.85
C GLU A 89 13.31 -13.34 7.35
N VAL A 90 14.19 -12.85 8.21
CA VAL A 90 15.62 -12.78 7.94
C VAL A 90 16.21 -14.19 8.00
N VAL A 91 16.63 -14.72 6.85
CA VAL A 91 17.22 -16.08 6.74
C VAL A 91 18.75 -16.08 6.65
N ALA A 92 19.34 -14.94 6.30
CA ALA A 92 20.78 -14.72 6.37
C ALA A 92 21.07 -13.25 6.68
N SER A 93 22.15 -12.97 7.42
CA SER A 93 22.52 -11.61 7.80
C SER A 93 24.03 -11.44 7.74
N ASN A 94 24.47 -10.34 7.11
CA ASN A 94 25.83 -9.82 7.20
C ASN A 94 25.81 -8.40 7.83
N HIS A 95 24.85 -8.19 8.76
CA HIS A 95 24.73 -6.99 9.58
C HIS A 95 24.90 -7.37 11.07
N PRO A 96 25.75 -6.68 11.84
CA PRO A 96 26.07 -7.09 13.21
C PRO A 96 24.87 -7.08 14.18
N ASP A 97 23.92 -6.18 13.95
CA ASP A 97 22.78 -5.95 14.85
C ASP A 97 21.47 -6.56 14.35
N VAL A 98 21.51 -7.34 13.26
CA VAL A 98 20.30 -7.98 12.70
C VAL A 98 20.45 -9.50 12.72
N ALA A 99 19.72 -10.15 13.61
CA ALA A 99 19.76 -11.61 13.76
C ALA A 99 18.85 -12.30 12.73
N THR A 100 19.25 -13.52 12.33
CA THR A 100 18.38 -14.45 11.59
C THR A 100 17.19 -14.91 12.43
N GLY A 101 16.08 -15.26 11.78
CA GLY A 101 14.84 -15.67 12.44
C GLY A 101 13.92 -14.50 12.82
N ALA A 102 14.39 -13.26 12.76
CA ALA A 102 13.56 -12.10 13.01
C ALA A 102 12.59 -11.86 11.84
N ARG A 103 11.31 -11.61 12.17
CA ARG A 103 10.23 -11.38 11.18
C ARG A 103 9.84 -9.92 11.14
N TYR A 104 9.54 -9.44 9.94
CA TYR A 104 9.22 -8.05 9.68
C TYR A 104 8.00 -7.92 8.78
N TYR A 105 7.20 -6.88 9.02
CA TYR A 105 6.17 -6.38 8.14
C TYR A 105 6.68 -5.17 7.36
N GLY A 106 6.41 -5.12 6.07
CA GLY A 106 6.81 -3.99 5.23
C GLY A 106 6.55 -4.25 3.75
N TRP A 107 7.27 -3.52 2.91
CA TRP A 107 7.19 -3.62 1.47
C TRP A 107 8.19 -4.65 0.96
N PHE A 108 7.70 -5.67 0.29
CA PHE A 108 8.52 -6.73 -0.29
C PHE A 108 8.19 -6.94 -1.76
N PRO A 109 9.14 -7.44 -2.59
CA PRO A 109 8.82 -7.87 -3.94
C PRO A 109 8.02 -9.18 -3.91
N MET A 110 7.27 -9.47 -4.96
CA MET A 110 6.64 -10.78 -5.16
C MET A 110 7.71 -11.80 -5.57
N SER A 111 8.64 -12.08 -4.67
CA SER A 111 9.78 -12.96 -4.86
C SER A 111 9.98 -13.82 -3.62
N ARG A 112 10.61 -14.99 -3.80
CA ARG A 112 10.89 -15.87 -2.66
C ARG A 112 11.92 -15.27 -1.70
N TYR A 113 12.91 -14.56 -2.24
CA TYR A 113 13.96 -13.90 -1.46
C TYR A 113 14.20 -12.48 -1.95
N VAL A 114 14.72 -11.65 -1.07
CA VAL A 114 15.23 -10.32 -1.36
C VAL A 114 16.39 -9.98 -0.45
N ASP A 115 17.46 -9.43 -1.01
CA ASP A 115 18.60 -8.90 -0.27
C ASP A 115 18.44 -7.39 -0.13
N MET A 116 18.61 -6.87 1.07
CA MET A 116 18.49 -5.44 1.35
C MET A 116 19.65 -4.96 2.21
N THR A 117 20.17 -3.77 1.91
CA THR A 117 21.05 -3.03 2.81
C THR A 117 20.18 -2.31 3.82
N VAL A 118 20.36 -2.60 5.11
CA VAL A 118 19.44 -2.12 6.13
C VAL A 118 20.16 -1.36 7.24
N LYS A 119 19.39 -0.50 7.93
CA LYS A 119 19.78 0.16 9.17
C LYS A 119 18.73 -0.13 10.24
N PRO A 120 19.13 -0.62 11.44
CA PRO A 120 18.23 -0.78 12.57
C PRO A 120 17.59 0.54 13.00
N THR A 121 16.31 0.46 13.38
CA THR A 121 15.52 1.55 13.98
C THR A 121 14.92 1.08 15.31
N ALA A 122 14.27 1.97 16.04
CA ALA A 122 13.60 1.61 17.29
C ALA A 122 12.61 0.46 17.11
N ASP A 123 11.82 0.53 16.02
CA ASP A 123 10.71 -0.40 15.77
C ASP A 123 11.06 -1.55 14.82
N GLY A 124 12.26 -1.49 14.19
CA GLY A 124 12.62 -2.52 13.22
C GLY A 124 13.82 -2.15 12.35
N LEU A 125 13.61 -1.99 11.05
CA LEU A 125 14.66 -1.69 10.07
C LEU A 125 14.21 -0.59 9.11
N ARG A 126 15.19 0.11 8.54
CA ARG A 126 15.02 0.97 7.37
C ARG A 126 15.90 0.45 6.24
N ASP A 127 15.33 0.37 5.03
CA ASP A 127 16.08 0.06 3.81
C ASP A 127 16.95 1.27 3.42
N GLU A 128 18.26 1.05 3.31
CA GLU A 128 19.28 2.04 2.94
C GLU A 128 19.86 1.78 1.55
N GLY A 129 19.22 0.93 0.76
CA GLY A 129 19.62 0.71 -0.62
C GLY A 129 19.65 2.04 -1.41
N PRO A 130 20.72 2.32 -2.21
CA PRO A 130 20.82 3.58 -2.96
C PRO A 130 19.62 3.86 -3.86
N HIS A 131 19.05 2.82 -4.45
CA HIS A 131 17.83 2.89 -5.29
C HIS A 131 16.58 3.28 -4.50
N ARG A 132 16.64 3.21 -3.15
CA ARG A 132 15.53 3.58 -2.26
C ARG A 132 15.66 5.01 -1.70
N ALA A 133 16.79 5.67 -1.92
CA ALA A 133 17.10 6.95 -1.25
C ALA A 133 16.07 8.06 -1.52
N ALA A 134 15.47 8.09 -2.69
CA ALA A 134 14.47 9.08 -3.08
C ALA A 134 13.05 8.80 -2.53
N HIS A 135 12.80 7.58 -2.00
CA HIS A 135 11.48 7.21 -1.52
C HIS A 135 11.20 7.74 -0.12
N ALA A 136 9.95 8.09 0.14
CA ALA A 136 9.50 8.54 1.45
C ALA A 136 9.83 7.50 2.55
N PRO A 137 10.14 7.93 3.78
CA PRO A 137 10.53 7.02 4.88
C PRO A 137 9.55 5.88 5.13
N VAL A 138 8.25 6.11 4.98
CA VAL A 138 7.20 5.09 5.17
C VAL A 138 7.34 3.90 4.23
N TYR A 139 7.84 4.10 3.01
CA TYR A 139 8.07 3.02 2.04
C TYR A 139 9.36 2.23 2.30
N ARG A 140 10.23 2.74 3.17
CA ARG A 140 11.53 2.16 3.51
C ARG A 140 11.54 1.51 4.90
N ALA A 141 10.46 1.67 5.65
CA ALA A 141 10.33 1.17 7.02
C ALA A 141 9.81 -0.28 7.03
N TYR A 142 10.44 -1.09 7.87
CA TYR A 142 10.09 -2.49 8.13
C TYR A 142 9.92 -2.67 9.63
N VAL A 143 8.70 -2.95 10.06
CA VAL A 143 8.37 -3.08 11.49
C VAL A 143 8.59 -4.53 11.93
N ARG A 144 9.36 -4.69 13.00
CA ARG A 144 9.62 -6.01 13.56
C ARG A 144 8.40 -6.52 14.33
N THR A 145 7.99 -7.77 14.10
CA THR A 145 6.73 -8.32 14.65
C THR A 145 6.65 -8.25 16.17
N ASP A 146 7.76 -8.50 16.87
CA ASP A 146 7.82 -8.46 18.34
C ASP A 146 7.91 -7.04 18.93
N ARG A 147 7.96 -6.00 18.07
CA ARG A 147 7.96 -4.58 18.45
C ARG A 147 6.77 -3.82 17.93
N ASP A 148 5.91 -4.47 17.15
CA ASP A 148 4.68 -3.88 16.62
C ASP A 148 3.53 -4.06 17.61
N PRO A 149 3.03 -2.98 18.25
CA PRO A 149 1.94 -3.08 19.22
C PRO A 149 0.62 -3.54 18.60
N TYR A 150 0.51 -3.49 17.27
CA TYR A 150 -0.68 -3.90 16.52
C TYR A 150 -0.55 -5.31 15.93
N TYR A 151 0.59 -5.97 16.11
CA TYR A 151 0.79 -7.32 15.61
C TYR A 151 -0.04 -8.33 16.40
N GLN A 152 -0.78 -9.14 15.69
CA GLN A 152 -1.50 -10.29 16.23
C GLN A 152 -1.03 -11.56 15.49
N PRO A 153 -0.58 -12.59 16.21
CA PRO A 153 -0.15 -13.83 15.59
C PRO A 153 -1.34 -14.63 15.03
N GLY A 154 -1.06 -15.41 14.01
CA GLY A 154 -2.02 -16.27 13.34
C GLY A 154 -2.31 -15.85 11.91
N GLU A 155 -2.57 -16.83 11.05
CA GLU A 155 -2.70 -16.61 9.60
C GLU A 155 -3.77 -15.59 9.26
N ASP A 156 -4.97 -15.73 9.82
CA ASP A 156 -6.09 -14.80 9.56
C ASP A 156 -5.80 -13.37 10.03
N ALA A 157 -5.10 -13.22 11.17
CA ALA A 157 -4.75 -11.92 11.70
C ALA A 157 -3.67 -11.25 10.82
N GLU A 158 -2.65 -12.01 10.41
CA GLU A 158 -1.61 -11.53 9.50
C GLU A 158 -2.18 -11.18 8.13
N ASP A 159 -3.12 -11.96 7.59
CA ASP A 159 -3.78 -11.66 6.32
C ASP A 159 -4.58 -10.37 6.38
N ARG A 160 -5.40 -10.18 7.43
CA ARG A 160 -6.13 -8.93 7.65
C ARG A 160 -5.17 -7.76 7.78
N HIS A 161 -4.11 -7.90 8.56
CA HIS A 161 -3.11 -6.86 8.75
C HIS A 161 -2.43 -6.48 7.42
N ALA A 162 -1.97 -7.46 6.63
CA ALA A 162 -1.33 -7.21 5.33
C ALA A 162 -2.28 -6.53 4.33
N LEU A 163 -3.57 -6.90 4.34
CA LEU A 163 -4.59 -6.33 3.45
C LEU A 163 -5.05 -4.94 3.84
N LEU A 164 -5.10 -4.64 5.14
CA LEU A 164 -5.81 -3.46 5.64
C LEU A 164 -4.89 -2.35 6.14
N ARG A 165 -3.75 -2.68 6.77
CA ARG A 165 -2.94 -1.67 7.49
C ARG A 165 -2.55 -0.47 6.63
N GLY A 166 -2.02 -0.69 5.45
CA GLY A 166 -1.59 0.42 4.58
C GLY A 166 -2.75 1.24 4.05
N LEU A 167 -3.87 0.60 3.73
CA LEU A 167 -5.07 1.26 3.23
C LEU A 167 -5.79 2.02 4.35
N PHE A 168 -5.83 1.46 5.55
CA PHE A 168 -6.38 2.11 6.73
C PHE A 168 -5.58 3.36 7.12
N ILE A 169 -4.24 3.26 7.17
CA ILE A 169 -3.37 4.41 7.47
C ILE A 169 -3.62 5.54 6.46
N THR A 170 -3.80 5.23 5.18
CA THR A 170 -4.11 6.24 4.16
C THR A 170 -5.46 6.91 4.43
N GLY A 171 -6.50 6.13 4.75
CA GLY A 171 -7.80 6.66 5.13
C GLY A 171 -7.76 7.50 6.40
N PHE A 172 -7.05 7.03 7.42
CA PHE A 172 -6.83 7.75 8.68
C PHE A 172 -6.13 9.11 8.45
N LEU A 173 -5.00 9.12 7.74
CA LEU A 173 -4.27 10.37 7.48
C LEU A 173 -5.07 11.36 6.63
N ALA A 174 -5.90 10.87 5.72
CA ALA A 174 -6.81 11.72 4.95
C ALA A 174 -7.88 12.33 5.85
N GLU A 175 -8.46 11.55 6.78
CA GLU A 175 -9.43 12.07 7.73
C GLU A 175 -8.81 13.07 8.71
N ASP A 176 -7.63 12.77 9.24
CA ASP A 176 -6.87 13.65 10.12
C ASP A 176 -6.60 15.01 9.45
N PHE A 177 -6.24 15.01 8.15
CA PHE A 177 -6.12 16.24 7.37
C PHE A 177 -7.43 17.02 7.27
N PHE A 178 -8.57 16.35 7.06
CA PHE A 178 -9.88 17.03 7.04
C PHE A 178 -10.20 17.63 8.42
N ALA A 179 -9.94 16.88 9.49
CA ALA A 179 -10.18 17.33 10.86
C ALA A 179 -9.29 18.52 11.25
N ASP A 180 -7.99 18.48 10.92
CA ASP A 180 -7.05 19.59 11.15
C ASP A 180 -7.44 20.87 10.41
N ASN A 181 -8.21 20.78 9.33
CA ASN A 181 -8.74 21.91 8.56
C ASN A 181 -10.23 22.18 8.85
N ASP A 182 -10.78 21.67 9.98
CA ASP A 182 -12.17 21.85 10.37
C ASP A 182 -13.16 21.50 9.23
N TYR A 183 -12.87 20.43 8.50
CA TYR A 183 -13.60 20.00 7.29
C TYR A 183 -13.91 21.17 6.33
N PHE A 184 -13.05 22.19 6.31
CA PHE A 184 -13.20 23.42 5.52
C PHE A 184 -14.53 24.14 5.75
N GLY A 185 -15.07 24.06 6.99
CA GLY A 185 -16.35 24.62 7.39
C GLY A 185 -17.57 23.85 6.88
N ALA A 186 -17.39 22.61 6.42
CA ALA A 186 -18.48 21.73 6.02
C ALA A 186 -18.87 20.77 7.16
N ALA A 187 -20.16 20.48 7.28
CA ALA A 187 -20.69 19.44 8.18
C ALA A 187 -20.96 18.12 7.45
N ARG A 188 -20.60 18.02 6.19
CA ARG A 188 -20.85 16.81 5.36
C ARG A 188 -19.64 16.46 4.53
N VAL A 189 -19.36 15.17 4.41
CA VAL A 189 -18.32 14.63 3.55
C VAL A 189 -18.89 13.57 2.59
N LEU A 190 -18.60 13.73 1.30
CA LEU A 190 -18.95 12.77 0.26
C LEU A 190 -17.76 11.87 -0.01
N VAL A 191 -17.88 10.58 0.29
CA VAL A 191 -16.81 9.58 0.15
C VAL A 191 -17.08 8.76 -1.10
N LEU A 192 -16.31 9.01 -2.16
CA LEU A 192 -16.45 8.30 -3.43
C LEU A 192 -15.71 6.96 -3.40
N SER A 193 -16.26 5.96 -4.07
CA SER A 193 -15.80 4.56 -4.00
C SER A 193 -15.88 4.00 -2.58
N ALA A 194 -17.01 4.23 -1.92
CA ALA A 194 -17.25 3.96 -0.50
C ALA A 194 -17.05 2.49 -0.10
N SER A 195 -17.12 1.54 -1.02
CA SER A 195 -16.83 0.12 -0.79
C SER A 195 -15.33 -0.21 -0.73
N SER A 196 -14.45 0.73 -1.09
CA SER A 196 -13.00 0.49 -1.06
C SER A 196 -12.46 0.49 0.38
N LYS A 197 -11.43 -0.31 0.64
CA LYS A 197 -10.83 -0.43 1.97
C LYS A 197 -10.30 0.90 2.52
N THR A 198 -9.75 1.76 1.66
CA THR A 198 -9.27 3.10 2.05
C THR A 198 -10.43 4.01 2.43
N ALA A 199 -11.54 3.98 1.65
CA ALA A 199 -12.74 4.73 1.96
C ALA A 199 -13.37 4.28 3.28
N LEU A 200 -13.42 2.96 3.53
CA LEU A 200 -13.91 2.41 4.79
C LEU A 200 -13.04 2.86 5.98
N GLY A 201 -11.72 2.91 5.81
CA GLY A 201 -10.81 3.43 6.84
C GLY A 201 -11.06 4.91 7.13
N PHE A 202 -11.25 5.74 6.11
CA PHE A 202 -11.63 7.14 6.26
C PHE A 202 -12.98 7.29 6.97
N ALA A 203 -14.01 6.59 6.48
CA ALA A 203 -15.36 6.69 7.03
C ALA A 203 -15.44 6.24 8.49
N HIS A 204 -14.74 5.15 8.85
CA HIS A 204 -14.64 4.69 10.24
C HIS A 204 -14.06 5.75 11.17
N CYS A 205 -13.06 6.51 10.73
CA CYS A 205 -12.49 7.60 11.52
C CYS A 205 -13.42 8.81 11.58
N ALA A 206 -14.07 9.16 10.46
CA ALA A 206 -15.00 10.29 10.35
C ALA A 206 -16.30 10.06 11.13
N ASP A 207 -16.81 8.84 11.21
CA ASP A 207 -17.99 8.45 11.99
C ASP A 207 -17.81 8.73 13.51
N ALA A 208 -16.57 8.73 13.99
CA ALA A 208 -16.24 9.11 15.35
C ALA A 208 -16.31 10.64 15.60
N ARG A 209 -16.46 11.48 14.57
CA ARG A 209 -16.50 12.94 14.69
C ARG A 209 -17.93 13.45 14.90
N THR A 210 -18.14 14.17 15.98
CA THR A 210 -19.43 14.79 16.24
C THR A 210 -19.73 15.91 15.24
N GLY A 211 -20.89 15.86 14.60
CA GLY A 211 -21.37 16.93 13.71
C GLY A 211 -20.88 16.82 12.26
N ILE A 212 -20.25 15.71 11.88
CA ILE A 212 -19.91 15.41 10.50
C ILE A 212 -20.82 14.29 10.00
N GLU A 213 -21.56 14.54 8.93
CA GLU A 213 -22.37 13.55 8.21
C GLU A 213 -21.50 12.90 7.11
N VAL A 214 -21.39 11.58 7.15
CA VAL A 214 -20.55 10.80 6.22
C VAL A 214 -21.42 10.11 5.18
N ILE A 215 -21.39 10.61 3.94
CA ILE A 215 -22.20 10.09 2.82
C ILE A 215 -21.31 9.22 1.94
N GLY A 216 -21.56 7.91 1.92
CA GLY A 216 -20.86 6.95 1.06
C GLY A 216 -21.48 6.87 -0.33
N VAL A 217 -20.66 7.03 -1.38
CA VAL A 217 -21.10 6.89 -2.77
C VAL A 217 -20.43 5.66 -3.40
N THR A 218 -21.24 4.75 -3.92
CA THR A 218 -20.75 3.48 -4.46
C THR A 218 -21.57 3.03 -5.68
N SER A 219 -21.22 1.89 -6.27
CA SER A 219 -22.03 1.28 -7.32
C SER A 219 -23.25 0.55 -6.76
N THR A 220 -24.29 0.39 -7.55
CA THR A 220 -25.48 -0.39 -7.19
C THR A 220 -25.10 -1.80 -6.71
N ALA A 221 -24.10 -2.44 -7.35
CA ALA A 221 -23.63 -3.77 -6.97
C ALA A 221 -23.01 -3.83 -5.55
N ASN A 222 -22.41 -2.74 -5.08
CA ASN A 222 -21.75 -2.67 -3.78
C ASN A 222 -22.59 -1.99 -2.71
N HIS A 223 -23.77 -1.45 -3.06
CA HIS A 223 -24.59 -0.64 -2.16
C HIS A 223 -24.96 -1.39 -0.87
N ALA A 224 -25.52 -2.59 -0.99
CA ALA A 224 -25.93 -3.40 0.16
C ALA A 224 -24.77 -3.76 1.08
N PHE A 225 -23.60 -4.11 0.51
CA PHE A 225 -22.38 -4.37 1.25
C PHE A 225 -21.90 -3.13 2.00
N THR A 226 -21.81 -1.99 1.32
CA THR A 226 -21.33 -0.73 1.91
C THR A 226 -22.23 -0.27 3.05
N HIS A 227 -23.55 -0.34 2.86
CA HIS A 227 -24.55 0.00 3.89
C HIS A 227 -24.43 -0.92 5.12
N ALA A 228 -24.23 -2.23 4.90
CA ALA A 228 -24.16 -3.19 5.98
C ALA A 228 -22.92 -3.03 6.90
N ILE A 229 -21.88 -2.31 6.44
CA ILE A 229 -20.68 -2.03 7.27
C ILE A 229 -20.99 -1.06 8.41
N GLY A 230 -21.92 -0.10 8.20
CA GLY A 230 -22.44 0.75 9.26
C GLY A 230 -21.53 1.91 9.68
N CYS A 231 -20.56 2.32 8.84
CA CYS A 231 -19.69 3.49 9.10
C CYS A 231 -20.04 4.72 8.24
N TYR A 232 -21.19 4.70 7.58
CA TYR A 232 -21.75 5.80 6.80
C TYR A 232 -23.13 6.16 7.37
N ASP A 233 -23.42 7.44 7.50
CA ASP A 233 -24.77 7.92 7.87
C ASP A 233 -25.75 7.65 6.73
N GLU A 234 -25.29 7.81 5.49
CA GLU A 234 -26.06 7.51 4.29
C GLU A 234 -25.19 6.83 3.26
N VAL A 235 -25.75 5.88 2.50
CA VAL A 235 -25.11 5.25 1.34
C VAL A 235 -25.99 5.44 0.11
N ILE A 236 -25.43 6.04 -0.93
CA ILE A 236 -26.10 6.28 -2.20
C ILE A 236 -25.35 5.66 -3.38
N CYS A 237 -26.04 5.48 -4.49
CA CYS A 237 -25.43 5.08 -5.76
C CYS A 237 -24.82 6.28 -6.49
N TYR A 238 -23.85 6.02 -7.39
CA TYR A 238 -23.28 7.10 -8.21
C TYR A 238 -24.36 7.87 -9.00
N GLU A 239 -25.43 7.20 -9.44
CA GLU A 239 -26.53 7.78 -10.18
C GLU A 239 -27.28 8.83 -9.36
N ASP A 240 -27.29 8.68 -8.04
CA ASP A 240 -28.09 9.47 -7.09
C ASP A 240 -27.33 10.68 -6.52
N ILE A 241 -26.11 10.97 -6.95
CA ILE A 241 -25.32 12.13 -6.46
C ILE A 241 -26.13 13.44 -6.51
N ALA A 242 -26.97 13.60 -7.54
CA ALA A 242 -27.80 14.80 -7.69
C ALA A 242 -28.95 14.91 -6.68
N THR A 243 -29.25 13.87 -5.91
CA THR A 243 -30.27 13.91 -4.83
C THR A 243 -29.72 14.51 -3.54
N VAL A 244 -28.41 14.53 -3.36
CA VAL A 244 -27.78 15.13 -2.18
C VAL A 244 -27.98 16.65 -2.23
N PRO A 245 -28.55 17.29 -1.18
CA PRO A 245 -28.79 18.73 -1.16
C PRO A 245 -27.51 19.53 -1.41
N SER A 246 -27.52 20.46 -2.38
CA SER A 246 -26.33 21.22 -2.81
C SER A 246 -26.27 22.65 -2.24
N GLN A 247 -27.14 23.01 -1.30
CA GLN A 247 -27.25 24.37 -0.76
C GLN A 247 -26.35 24.63 0.47
N ALA A 248 -25.76 23.59 1.05
CA ALA A 248 -24.90 23.70 2.21
C ALA A 248 -23.46 23.24 1.89
N PRO A 249 -22.47 23.75 2.61
CA PRO A 249 -21.07 23.33 2.45
C PRO A 249 -20.90 21.82 2.54
N ILE A 250 -20.09 21.27 1.64
CA ILE A 250 -19.71 19.86 1.58
C ILE A 250 -18.25 19.75 1.17
N VAL A 251 -17.58 18.71 1.61
CA VAL A 251 -16.27 18.29 1.11
C VAL A 251 -16.37 16.93 0.45
N SER A 252 -15.43 16.59 -0.42
CA SER A 252 -15.38 15.26 -1.04
C SER A 252 -14.01 14.63 -0.96
N ILE A 253 -13.99 13.30 -0.88
CA ILE A 253 -12.77 12.50 -0.99
C ILE A 253 -13.01 11.38 -2.01
N ASP A 254 -12.08 11.24 -2.97
CA ASP A 254 -12.18 10.26 -4.05
C ASP A 254 -11.07 9.22 -3.97
N MET A 255 -11.48 7.95 -3.88
CA MET A 255 -10.59 6.80 -3.87
C MET A 255 -10.47 6.13 -5.25
N SER A 256 -11.26 6.56 -6.25
CA SER A 256 -11.35 5.90 -7.56
C SER A 256 -10.56 6.59 -8.65
N GLY A 257 -10.49 7.92 -8.65
CA GLY A 257 -9.94 8.71 -9.74
C GLY A 257 -10.82 8.73 -11.00
N ASN A 258 -12.12 8.46 -10.87
CA ASN A 258 -13.05 8.50 -12.00
C ASN A 258 -13.40 9.95 -12.34
N GLY A 259 -12.82 10.47 -13.44
CA GLY A 259 -12.99 11.86 -13.87
C GLY A 259 -14.44 12.24 -14.17
N ALA A 260 -15.27 11.32 -14.70
CA ALA A 260 -16.68 11.59 -14.99
C ALA A 260 -17.50 11.77 -13.69
N ILE A 261 -17.25 10.96 -12.69
CA ILE A 261 -17.89 11.09 -11.37
C ILE A 261 -17.44 12.38 -10.68
N LEU A 262 -16.14 12.67 -10.69
CA LEU A 262 -15.62 13.92 -10.13
C LEU A 262 -16.24 15.15 -10.80
N ALA A 263 -16.36 15.17 -12.13
CA ALA A 263 -17.00 16.27 -12.86
C ALA A 263 -18.46 16.45 -12.43
N ARG A 264 -19.22 15.37 -12.20
CA ARG A 264 -20.59 15.43 -11.69
C ARG A 264 -20.66 16.03 -10.29
N VAL A 265 -19.78 15.60 -9.38
CA VAL A 265 -19.68 16.15 -8.01
C VAL A 265 -19.40 17.65 -8.07
N HIS A 266 -18.38 18.06 -8.81
CA HIS A 266 -18.00 19.47 -8.95
C HIS A 266 -19.12 20.31 -9.57
N THR A 267 -19.81 19.79 -10.59
CA THR A 267 -20.93 20.49 -11.25
C THR A 267 -22.12 20.63 -10.31
N HIS A 268 -22.46 19.57 -9.56
CA HIS A 268 -23.64 19.57 -8.72
C HIS A 268 -23.50 20.51 -7.50
N PHE A 269 -22.36 20.45 -6.80
CA PHE A 269 -22.15 21.24 -5.60
C PHE A 269 -21.58 22.64 -5.86
N GLY A 270 -20.90 22.85 -6.97
CA GLY A 270 -20.36 24.16 -7.37
C GLY A 270 -19.53 24.82 -6.25
N ALA A 271 -19.91 26.03 -5.86
CA ALA A 271 -19.25 26.79 -4.82
C ALA A 271 -19.42 26.21 -3.40
N GLN A 272 -20.34 25.29 -3.18
CA GLN A 272 -20.51 24.62 -1.89
C GLN A 272 -19.54 23.45 -1.69
N LEU A 273 -18.89 22.96 -2.74
CA LEU A 273 -17.78 22.02 -2.60
C LEU A 273 -16.54 22.76 -2.10
N ARG A 274 -16.33 22.75 -0.78
CA ARG A 274 -15.27 23.53 -0.12
C ARG A 274 -13.88 22.95 -0.31
N HIS A 275 -13.79 21.61 -0.42
CA HIS A 275 -12.56 20.89 -0.69
C HIS A 275 -12.87 19.60 -1.44
N SER A 276 -11.98 19.21 -2.35
CA SER A 276 -12.09 17.93 -3.09
C SER A 276 -10.71 17.27 -3.09
N MET A 277 -10.57 16.20 -2.33
CA MET A 277 -9.33 15.45 -2.20
C MET A 277 -9.36 14.22 -3.11
N ALA A 278 -8.32 14.00 -3.89
CA ALA A 278 -8.11 12.77 -4.67
C ALA A 278 -6.99 11.95 -4.02
N ILE A 279 -7.29 10.73 -3.63
CA ILE A 279 -6.36 9.79 -2.98
C ILE A 279 -5.97 8.65 -3.89
N GLY A 280 -6.97 8.00 -4.52
CA GLY A 280 -6.78 6.82 -5.32
C GLY A 280 -6.89 7.07 -6.82
N ARG A 281 -6.36 6.13 -7.59
CA ARG A 281 -6.54 6.04 -9.03
C ARG A 281 -6.72 4.58 -9.40
N SER A 282 -7.89 4.02 -9.09
CA SER A 282 -8.22 2.62 -9.39
C SER A 282 -8.82 2.43 -10.79
N HIS A 283 -9.26 3.50 -11.44
CA HIS A 283 -9.71 3.49 -12.83
C HIS A 283 -8.57 3.98 -13.72
N HIS A 284 -8.12 3.11 -14.58
CA HIS A 284 -7.08 3.37 -15.58
C HIS A 284 -7.76 3.20 -16.95
N ASP A 285 -8.18 4.31 -17.54
CA ASP A 285 -8.67 4.38 -18.92
C ASP A 285 -7.51 4.37 -19.90
#